data_7e86af382e308736e2323f534031e55f
#
_entry.id   7e86af382e308736e2323f534031e55f
#
_cell.length_a   1.000
_cell.length_b   1.000
_cell.length_c   1.000
_cell.angle_alpha   90.00
_cell.angle_beta   90.00
_cell.angle_gamma   90.00
#
_symmetry.space_group_name_H-M   'P 1'
#
loop_
_entity.id
_entity.type
_entity.pdbx_description
1 polymer ?
#
loop_
_entity_poly.entity_id
_entity_poly.type
_entity_poly.pdbx_seq_one_letter_code
_entity_poly.pdbx_strand_id
1 'polypeptide(L)'
;GSPGGSRIITTVLQMVVNSIDYGLNVAEATNAPRFHHQWLPDELRVEKGFSPDTLKLLEAKGQKVALKEAMGSTQSIMVGPDGELYGASDPRSVDDLTAGY
;
A
#
# COMPACT_ATOMS: atom_id res chain seq x y z
N GLY A 1 -7.33 6.16 -6.25
CA GLY A 1 -6.04 6.63 -6.78
C GLY A 1 -5.07 7.05 -5.71
N SER A 2 -3.90 7.43 -6.09
CA SER A 2 -2.83 7.86 -5.18
C SER A 2 -1.89 8.85 -5.89
N PRO A 3 -1.33 9.86 -5.20
CA PRO A 3 -0.22 10.63 -5.74
C PRO A 3 1.09 9.86 -5.59
N GLY A 4 2.18 10.35 -6.20
CA GLY A 4 3.52 9.83 -5.93
C GLY A 4 4.42 9.58 -7.13
N GLY A 5 4.15 10.14 -8.30
CA GLY A 5 5.01 9.97 -9.49
C GLY A 5 5.10 8.51 -9.93
N SER A 6 6.31 7.98 -10.10
CA SER A 6 6.53 6.57 -10.49
C SER A 6 5.98 5.56 -9.49
N ARG A 7 5.77 5.95 -8.24
CA ARG A 7 5.22 5.09 -7.19
C ARG A 7 3.69 4.94 -7.26
N ILE A 8 3.00 5.72 -8.08
CA ILE A 8 1.55 5.61 -8.27
C ILE A 8 1.19 4.20 -8.75
N ILE A 9 1.90 3.70 -9.72
CA ILE A 9 1.65 2.39 -10.35
C ILE A 9 1.72 1.29 -9.30
N THR A 10 2.80 1.22 -8.53
CA THR A 10 3.00 0.17 -7.52
C THR A 10 2.06 0.32 -6.33
N THR A 11 1.73 1.54 -5.92
CA THR A 11 0.76 1.79 -4.85
C THR A 11 -0.63 1.28 -5.24
N VAL A 12 -1.11 1.64 -6.43
CA VAL A 12 -2.42 1.20 -6.92
C VAL A 12 -2.43 -0.31 -7.15
N LEU A 13 -1.36 -0.89 -7.70
CA LEU A 13 -1.21 -2.34 -7.87
C LEU A 13 -1.37 -3.07 -6.53
N GLN A 14 -0.72 -2.61 -5.48
CA GLN A 14 -0.80 -3.23 -4.16
C GLN A 14 -2.22 -3.14 -3.58
N MET A 15 -2.91 -2.02 -3.78
CA MET A 15 -4.32 -1.88 -3.37
C MET A 15 -5.20 -2.91 -4.07
N VAL A 16 -5.03 -3.08 -5.37
CA VAL A 16 -5.81 -4.04 -6.17
C VAL A 16 -5.51 -5.49 -5.73
N VAL A 17 -4.24 -5.83 -5.60
CA VAL A 17 -3.81 -7.18 -5.19
C VAL A 17 -4.29 -7.50 -3.77
N ASN A 18 -4.12 -6.57 -2.83
CA ASN A 18 -4.57 -6.76 -1.45
C ASN A 18 -6.08 -6.97 -1.37
N SER A 19 -6.85 -6.24 -2.17
CA SER A 19 -8.31 -6.35 -2.15
C SER A 19 -8.83 -7.60 -2.87
N ILE A 20 -8.26 -7.94 -4.02
CA ILE A 20 -8.77 -9.02 -4.87
C ILE A 20 -8.11 -10.35 -4.53
N ASP A 21 -6.77 -10.43 -4.54
CA ASP A 21 -6.06 -11.69 -4.39
C ASP A 21 -5.97 -12.13 -2.93
N TYR A 22 -5.78 -11.19 -1.99
CA TYR A 22 -5.66 -11.49 -0.57
C TYR A 22 -6.96 -11.28 0.21
N GLY A 23 -7.99 -10.74 -0.42
CA GLY A 23 -9.31 -10.57 0.19
C GLY A 23 -9.36 -9.61 1.37
N LEU A 24 -8.42 -8.69 1.48
CA LEU A 24 -8.43 -7.68 2.53
C LEU A 24 -9.60 -6.72 2.33
N ASN A 25 -10.21 -6.25 3.42
CA ASN A 25 -11.18 -5.17 3.31
C ASN A 25 -10.49 -3.85 2.92
N VAL A 26 -11.26 -2.83 2.57
CA VAL A 26 -10.70 -1.58 2.07
C VAL A 26 -9.80 -0.88 3.09
N ALA A 27 -10.12 -0.95 4.39
CA ALA A 27 -9.29 -0.36 5.43
C ALA A 27 -7.98 -1.13 5.62
N GLU A 28 -8.03 -2.47 5.66
CA GLU A 28 -6.84 -3.32 5.75
C GLU A 28 -5.92 -3.13 4.55
N ALA A 29 -6.47 -3.09 3.33
CA ALA A 29 -5.71 -2.87 2.12
C ALA A 29 -5.02 -1.50 2.11
N THR A 30 -5.71 -0.47 2.61
CA THR A 30 -5.18 0.89 2.72
C THR A 30 -4.04 0.97 3.74
N ASN A 31 -4.19 0.29 4.88
CA ASN A 31 -3.23 0.35 5.99
C ASN A 31 -2.03 -0.59 5.82
N ALA A 32 -2.11 -1.59 4.96
CA ALA A 32 -1.02 -2.54 4.76
C ALA A 32 0.28 -1.83 4.36
N PRO A 33 1.44 -2.27 4.89
CA PRO A 33 2.72 -1.66 4.53
C PRO A 33 3.00 -1.83 3.04
N ARG A 34 3.58 -0.81 2.45
CA ARG A 34 3.84 -0.76 1.01
C ARG A 34 5.31 -0.91 0.69
N PHE A 35 5.59 -1.43 -0.51
CA PHE A 35 6.93 -1.56 -1.04
C PHE A 35 6.97 -1.06 -2.49
N HIS A 36 8.18 -0.76 -2.98
CA HIS A 36 8.36 -0.25 -4.33
C HIS A 36 9.76 -0.57 -4.85
N HIS A 37 9.85 -1.02 -6.08
CA HIS A 37 11.10 -1.18 -6.81
C HIS A 37 10.91 -0.65 -8.23
N GLN A 38 11.83 0.18 -8.70
CA GLN A 38 11.73 0.77 -10.04
C GLN A 38 12.99 0.53 -10.89
N TRP A 39 13.78 -0.48 -10.48
CA TRP A 39 15.05 -0.86 -11.12
C TRP A 39 16.18 0.15 -10.91
N LEU A 40 15.99 1.40 -11.16
CA LEU A 40 16.95 2.48 -10.87
C LEU A 40 16.26 3.57 -10.01
N PRO A 41 16.75 3.84 -8.79
CA PRO A 41 17.83 3.11 -8.09
C PRO A 41 17.51 1.65 -7.82
N ASP A 42 18.54 0.81 -7.82
CA ASP A 42 18.41 -0.62 -7.58
C ASP A 42 18.27 -0.91 -6.09
N GLU A 43 17.09 -0.63 -5.57
CA GLU A 43 16.75 -0.88 -4.17
C GLU A 43 15.27 -1.21 -4.03
N LEU A 44 14.96 -2.09 -3.09
CA LEU A 44 13.59 -2.37 -2.67
C LEU A 44 13.22 -1.41 -1.54
N ARG A 45 12.42 -0.41 -1.87
CA ARG A 45 11.91 0.56 -0.92
C ARG A 45 10.77 -0.06 -0.12
N VAL A 46 10.85 -0.01 1.20
CA VAL A 46 9.80 -0.53 2.09
C VAL A 46 9.41 0.51 3.13
N GLU A 47 8.14 0.50 3.51
CA GLU A 47 7.63 1.26 4.65
C GLU A 47 7.85 0.48 5.94
N LYS A 48 7.66 1.13 7.09
CA LYS A 48 7.59 0.45 8.39
C LYS A 48 6.42 -0.52 8.40
N GLY A 49 6.53 -1.58 9.18
CA GLY A 49 5.46 -2.54 9.40
C GLY A 49 5.69 -3.90 8.78
N PHE A 50 6.69 -4.05 7.91
CA PHE A 50 7.10 -5.39 7.46
C PHE A 50 7.84 -6.11 8.59
N SER A 51 7.58 -7.41 8.71
CA SER A 51 8.29 -8.26 9.65
C SER A 51 9.80 -8.21 9.39
N PRO A 52 10.65 -8.09 10.44
CA PRO A 52 12.11 -8.20 10.28
C PRO A 52 12.55 -9.49 9.60
N ASP A 53 11.85 -10.60 9.84
CA ASP A 53 12.15 -11.88 9.19
C ASP A 53 11.90 -11.82 7.69
N THR A 54 10.81 -11.17 7.26
CA THR A 54 10.51 -10.96 5.85
C THR A 54 11.60 -10.14 5.18
N LEU A 55 12.06 -9.06 5.82
CA LEU A 55 13.12 -8.21 5.28
C LEU A 55 14.44 -8.99 5.13
N LYS A 56 14.79 -9.83 6.12
CA LYS A 56 15.97 -10.68 6.04
C LYS A 56 15.90 -11.69 4.90
N LEU A 57 14.73 -12.28 4.67
CA LEU A 57 14.52 -13.21 3.57
C LEU A 57 14.68 -12.51 2.20
N LEU A 58 14.18 -11.30 2.07
CA LEU A 58 14.32 -10.50 0.85
C LEU A 58 15.79 -10.16 0.58
N GLU A 59 16.53 -9.77 1.62
CA GLU A 59 17.97 -9.51 1.51
C GLU A 59 18.74 -10.77 1.11
N ALA A 60 18.39 -11.92 1.68
CA ALA A 60 18.99 -13.21 1.35
C ALA A 60 18.73 -13.62 -0.11
N LYS A 61 17.65 -13.13 -0.71
CA LYS A 61 17.33 -13.35 -2.13
C LYS A 61 18.00 -12.33 -3.06
N GLY A 62 18.87 -11.48 -2.54
CA GLY A 62 19.62 -10.51 -3.34
C GLY A 62 18.98 -9.12 -3.44
N GLN A 63 17.90 -8.86 -2.72
CA GLN A 63 17.27 -7.54 -2.70
C GLN A 63 18.03 -6.59 -1.77
N LYS A 64 18.26 -5.38 -2.23
CA LYS A 64 18.81 -4.31 -1.41
C LYS A 64 17.65 -3.56 -0.77
N VAL A 65 17.33 -3.92 0.46
CA VAL A 65 16.19 -3.34 1.18
C VAL A 65 16.54 -1.97 1.76
N ALA A 66 15.69 -0.98 1.51
CA ALA A 66 15.83 0.37 2.02
C ALA A 66 14.55 0.79 2.74
N LEU A 67 14.63 1.03 4.04
CA LEU A 67 13.52 1.57 4.82
C LEU A 67 13.38 3.06 4.51
N LYS A 68 12.25 3.43 3.96
CA LYS A 68 11.94 4.80 3.56
C LYS A 68 10.66 5.29 4.22
N GLU A 69 10.38 6.58 4.01
CA GLU A 69 9.13 7.19 4.45
C GLU A 69 7.92 6.56 3.76
N ALA A 70 6.73 6.80 4.32
CA ALA A 70 5.48 6.35 3.76
C ALA A 70 5.33 6.77 2.30
N MET A 71 4.74 5.90 1.49
CA MET A 71 4.54 6.15 0.07
C MET A 71 3.06 6.13 -0.30
N GLY A 72 2.67 7.13 -1.07
CA GLY A 72 1.32 7.29 -1.58
C GLY A 72 0.33 7.81 -0.53
N SER A 73 -0.86 8.05 -1.00
CA SER A 73 -2.02 8.39 -0.19
C SER A 73 -3.24 7.95 -0.97
N THR A 74 -3.80 6.80 -0.63
CA THR A 74 -4.89 6.22 -1.39
C THR A 74 -6.25 6.72 -0.91
N GLN A 75 -7.15 6.92 -1.85
CA GLN A 75 -8.55 7.20 -1.59
C GLN A 75 -9.36 6.10 -2.27
N SER A 76 -10.06 5.31 -1.49
CA SER A 76 -10.69 4.09 -2.01
C SER A 76 -12.11 3.94 -1.48
N ILE A 77 -12.97 3.42 -2.36
CA ILE A 77 -14.34 3.03 -2.01
C ILE A 77 -14.55 1.61 -2.55
N MET A 78 -15.08 0.75 -1.70
CA MET A 78 -15.44 -0.62 -2.06
C MET A 78 -16.95 -0.77 -1.99
N VAL A 79 -17.54 -1.40 -3.00
CA VAL A 79 -18.97 -1.72 -3.01
C VAL A 79 -19.14 -3.15 -2.51
N GLY A 80 -19.92 -3.32 -1.45
CA GLY A 80 -20.23 -4.62 -0.88
C GLY A 80 -21.30 -5.38 -1.69
N PRO A 81 -21.54 -6.68 -1.36
CA PRO A 81 -22.48 -7.52 -2.09
C PRO A 81 -23.92 -6.99 -2.13
N ASP A 82 -24.32 -6.29 -1.07
CA ASP A 82 -25.67 -5.70 -0.95
C ASP A 82 -25.71 -4.23 -1.36
N GLY A 83 -24.65 -3.74 -2.01
CA GLY A 83 -24.56 -2.35 -2.46
C GLY A 83 -24.07 -1.37 -1.40
N GLU A 84 -23.65 -1.85 -0.22
CA GLU A 84 -23.06 -0.98 0.79
C GLU A 84 -21.74 -0.37 0.28
N LEU A 85 -21.45 0.85 0.72
CA LEU A 85 -20.22 1.53 0.40
C LEU A 85 -19.27 1.51 1.59
N TYR A 86 -18.07 1.02 1.36
CA TYR A 86 -16.97 1.02 2.35
C TYR A 86 -15.87 1.94 1.86
N GLY A 87 -15.61 2.99 2.61
CA GLY A 87 -14.57 3.95 2.28
C GLY A 87 -13.40 3.86 3.24
N ALA A 88 -12.20 4.19 2.76
CA ALA A 88 -11.03 4.32 3.60
C ALA A 88 -10.14 5.46 3.12
N SER A 89 -9.79 6.33 4.06
CA SER A 89 -8.75 7.34 3.88
C SER A 89 -7.42 6.77 4.33
N ASP A 90 -6.35 7.15 3.63
CA ASP A 90 -5.02 6.67 3.91
C ASP A 90 -4.47 7.34 5.18
N PRO A 91 -4.05 6.57 6.21
CA PRO A 91 -3.47 7.16 7.42
C PRO A 91 -2.13 7.85 7.19
N ARG A 92 -1.53 7.70 6.00
CA ARG A 92 -0.31 8.39 5.62
C ARG A 92 -0.51 9.87 5.37
N SER A 93 -1.74 10.27 5.07
CA SER A 93 -2.15 11.69 4.93
C SER A 93 -2.83 12.15 6.20
N VAL A 94 -2.34 13.23 6.79
CA VAL A 94 -2.81 13.72 8.11
C VAL A 94 -4.24 14.28 8.04
N ASP A 95 -4.61 14.86 6.93
CA ASP A 95 -5.87 15.62 6.77
C ASP A 95 -6.97 14.84 6.04
N ASP A 96 -6.72 13.59 5.68
CA ASP A 96 -7.70 12.79 4.94
C ASP A 96 -8.79 12.27 5.86
N LEU A 97 -10.02 12.35 5.40
CA LEU A 97 -11.20 11.90 6.13
C LEU A 97 -12.16 11.18 5.20
N THR A 98 -12.68 10.05 5.67
CA THR A 98 -13.77 9.35 5.00
C THR A 98 -15.08 9.69 5.69
N ALA A 99 -16.07 10.12 4.90
CA ALA A 99 -17.41 10.41 5.41
C ALA A 99 -18.45 9.75 4.50
N GLY A 100 -19.53 9.26 5.09
CA GLY A 100 -20.63 8.61 4.39
C GLY A 100 -21.99 9.02 4.95
N TYR A 101 -23.03 8.80 4.19
CA TYR A 101 -24.40 9.08 4.56
C TYR A 101 -25.24 7.81 4.61
#